data_e4b42b61aea941647300523159e6f783
#
_entry.id   e4b42b61aea941647300523159e6f783
#
_cell.length_a   1.000
_cell.length_b   1.000
_cell.length_c   1.000
_cell.angle_alpha   90.00
_cell.angle_beta   90.00
_cell.angle_gamma   90.00
#
_symmetry.space_group_name_H-M   'P 1'
#
loop_
_entity.id
_entity.type
_entity.pdbx_description
1 polymer ?
#
loop_
_entity_poly.entity_id
_entity_poly.type
_entity_poly.pdbx_seq_one_letter_code
_entity_poly.pdbx_strand_id
1 'polypeptide(L)'
;MIRRTDTRRSEEAVSTVVSAILLLALVIAVITSINVRYVPQWTEDAEQLHMRNTIKDMSQLKAGVDLMLTASATGNESFSAGMPVTMGGGEVPFFNSFSSSSTLLLNTRAVNMYLTTRRGEVTQESGDRMKNMGSVDFVSNNDHYPNQRFSYECGGLAIGQNDRSVMKMVPHISVRSTVNDTIDVTLDVVKLAGVQRTLSSNNVEEVYFTYMGSGPIYDGSVPVDELTLVVETENSMAWQDHLSRLMQASGLEAGKYIISSNSTATVLYISGDAGADIRLRANVHEFNVSLNVL
;
A
#
# COMPACT_ATOMS: atom_id res chain seq x y z
N MET A 1 -7.89 -68.70 -59.33
CA MET A 1 -6.95 -67.56 -59.21
C MET A 1 -7.63 -66.53 -58.28
N ILE A 2 -7.36 -66.64 -57.01
CA ILE A 2 -8.11 -65.95 -55.93
C ILE A 2 -7.39 -64.66 -55.60
N ARG A 3 -8.13 -63.53 -55.59
CA ARG A 3 -7.74 -62.18 -55.26
C ARG A 3 -7.10 -62.08 -53.83
N ARG A 4 -5.81 -61.91 -53.80
CA ARG A 4 -5.03 -61.67 -52.52
C ARG A 4 -4.58 -60.19 -52.39
N THR A 5 -5.19 -59.26 -53.06
CA THR A 5 -4.73 -57.86 -53.18
C THR A 5 -5.53 -56.87 -52.35
N ASP A 6 -6.75 -57.22 -51.84
CA ASP A 6 -7.60 -56.23 -51.11
C ASP A 6 -7.35 -56.11 -49.64
N THR A 7 -6.77 -57.15 -48.99
CA THR A 7 -6.53 -57.14 -47.54
C THR A 7 -5.35 -56.24 -47.17
N ARG A 8 -4.29 -56.18 -47.98
CA ARG A 8 -3.13 -55.31 -47.69
C ARG A 8 -3.43 -53.81 -47.72
N ARG A 9 -4.28 -53.34 -48.65
CA ARG A 9 -4.70 -51.95 -48.71
C ARG A 9 -5.56 -51.51 -47.53
N SER A 10 -6.36 -52.40 -46.98
CA SER A 10 -7.18 -52.10 -45.80
C SER A 10 -6.33 -52.04 -44.52
N GLU A 11 -5.31 -52.90 -44.42
CA GLU A 11 -4.39 -52.88 -43.28
C GLU A 11 -3.47 -51.65 -43.28
N GLU A 12 -3.02 -51.19 -44.42
CA GLU A 12 -2.24 -49.96 -44.55
C GLU A 12 -3.08 -48.69 -44.22
N ALA A 13 -4.37 -48.67 -44.64
CA ALA A 13 -5.26 -47.57 -44.30
C ALA A 13 -5.59 -47.52 -42.82
N VAL A 14 -5.83 -48.67 -42.17
CA VAL A 14 -6.07 -48.79 -40.72
C VAL A 14 -4.82 -48.38 -39.94
N SER A 15 -3.62 -48.78 -40.36
CA SER A 15 -2.36 -48.41 -39.74
C SER A 15 -2.12 -46.89 -39.75
N THR A 16 -2.44 -46.20 -40.85
CA THR A 16 -2.28 -44.75 -40.96
C THR A 16 -3.24 -44.01 -40.05
N VAL A 17 -4.50 -44.46 -39.95
CA VAL A 17 -5.51 -43.86 -39.07
C VAL A 17 -5.11 -44.06 -37.58
N VAL A 18 -4.68 -45.27 -37.21
CA VAL A 18 -4.23 -45.54 -35.85
C VAL A 18 -2.99 -44.70 -35.47
N SER A 19 -2.02 -44.55 -36.38
CA SER A 19 -0.86 -43.70 -36.20
C SER A 19 -1.24 -42.25 -36.02
N ALA A 20 -2.20 -41.72 -36.76
CA ALA A 20 -2.70 -40.35 -36.61
C ALA A 20 -3.42 -40.13 -35.30
N ILE A 21 -4.23 -41.10 -34.85
CA ILE A 21 -4.89 -41.03 -33.52
C ILE A 21 -3.86 -41.07 -32.39
N LEU A 22 -2.83 -41.92 -32.45
CA LEU A 22 -1.78 -41.99 -31.43
C LEU A 22 -0.97 -40.71 -31.40
N LEU A 23 -0.65 -40.10 -32.53
CA LEU A 23 0.05 -38.84 -32.61
C LEU A 23 -0.80 -37.71 -32.02
N LEU A 24 -2.09 -37.67 -32.37
CA LEU A 24 -3.02 -36.70 -31.76
C LEU A 24 -3.13 -36.87 -30.23
N ALA A 25 -3.26 -38.12 -29.78
CA ALA A 25 -3.29 -38.42 -28.32
C ALA A 25 -2.01 -37.97 -27.61
N LEU A 26 -0.83 -38.17 -28.21
CA LEU A 26 0.44 -37.71 -27.69
C LEU A 26 0.47 -36.16 -27.60
N VAL A 27 0.06 -35.46 -28.65
CA VAL A 27 0.00 -33.99 -28.67
C VAL A 27 -0.94 -33.47 -27.57
N ILE A 28 -2.13 -34.06 -27.44
CA ILE A 28 -3.10 -33.70 -26.41
C ILE A 28 -2.48 -33.95 -25.00
N ALA A 29 -1.82 -35.09 -24.80
CA ALA A 29 -1.18 -35.40 -23.52
C ALA A 29 -0.08 -34.40 -23.16
N VAL A 30 0.74 -33.98 -24.14
CA VAL A 30 1.78 -32.95 -23.92
C VAL A 30 1.15 -31.59 -23.60
N ILE A 31 0.17 -31.14 -24.38
CA ILE A 31 -0.54 -29.88 -24.14
C ILE A 31 -1.20 -29.89 -22.74
N THR A 32 -1.87 -30.96 -22.40
CA THR A 32 -2.51 -31.12 -21.08
C THR A 32 -1.48 -31.07 -19.96
N SER A 33 -0.34 -31.73 -20.12
CA SER A 33 0.77 -31.71 -19.14
C SER A 33 1.31 -30.29 -18.93
N ILE A 34 1.48 -29.53 -20.03
CA ILE A 34 1.91 -28.12 -19.97
C ILE A 34 0.88 -27.28 -19.21
N ASN A 35 -0.39 -27.37 -19.59
CA ASN A 35 -1.44 -26.55 -18.99
C ASN A 35 -1.67 -26.85 -17.51
N VAL A 36 -1.55 -28.10 -17.09
CA VAL A 36 -1.81 -28.50 -15.69
C VAL A 36 -0.62 -28.21 -14.80
N ARG A 37 0.62 -28.34 -15.29
CA ARG A 37 1.81 -28.30 -14.44
C ARG A 37 2.62 -27.01 -14.59
N TYR A 38 2.78 -26.48 -15.79
CA TYR A 38 3.69 -25.38 -16.05
C TYR A 38 2.97 -24.02 -16.09
N VAL A 39 1.78 -23.96 -16.68
CA VAL A 39 1.04 -22.69 -16.78
C VAL A 39 0.77 -22.07 -15.40
N PRO A 40 0.31 -22.79 -14.36
CA PRO A 40 0.11 -22.21 -13.03
C PRO A 40 1.40 -21.61 -12.42
N GLN A 41 2.55 -22.30 -12.60
CA GLN A 41 3.83 -21.79 -12.13
C GLN A 41 4.24 -20.50 -12.84
N TRP A 42 4.10 -20.47 -14.17
CA TRP A 42 4.42 -19.27 -14.95
C TRP A 42 3.49 -18.10 -14.62
N THR A 43 2.22 -18.37 -14.34
CA THR A 43 1.27 -17.35 -13.91
C THR A 43 1.65 -16.81 -12.52
N GLU A 44 2.01 -17.69 -11.58
CA GLU A 44 2.49 -17.29 -10.24
C GLU A 44 3.74 -16.40 -10.33
N ASP A 45 4.73 -16.79 -11.17
CA ASP A 45 5.94 -16.00 -11.39
C ASP A 45 5.64 -14.62 -12.00
N ALA A 46 4.71 -14.57 -12.96
CA ALA A 46 4.29 -13.33 -13.61
C ALA A 46 3.52 -12.41 -12.65
N GLU A 47 2.63 -12.96 -11.82
CA GLU A 47 1.92 -12.23 -10.76
C GLU A 47 2.88 -11.72 -9.69
N GLN A 48 3.88 -12.51 -9.29
CA GLN A 48 4.93 -12.07 -8.36
C GLN A 48 5.71 -10.88 -8.94
N LEU A 49 6.06 -10.93 -10.23
CA LEU A 49 6.76 -9.83 -10.89
C LEU A 49 5.87 -8.58 -10.93
N HIS A 50 4.57 -8.75 -11.20
CA HIS A 50 3.61 -7.65 -11.16
C HIS A 50 3.56 -7.00 -9.77
N MET A 51 3.50 -7.78 -8.68
CA MET A 51 3.50 -7.24 -7.33
C MET A 51 4.79 -6.44 -7.02
N ARG A 52 5.94 -6.89 -7.53
CA ARG A 52 7.20 -6.12 -7.41
C ARG A 52 7.14 -4.78 -8.15
N ASN A 53 6.54 -4.75 -9.32
CA ASN A 53 6.33 -3.51 -10.08
C ASN A 53 5.35 -2.59 -9.36
N THR A 54 4.26 -3.12 -8.82
CA THR A 54 3.28 -2.37 -8.03
C THR A 54 3.90 -1.73 -6.78
N ILE A 55 4.80 -2.45 -6.05
CA ILE A 55 5.57 -1.86 -4.94
C ILE A 55 6.35 -0.64 -5.43
N LYS A 56 6.96 -0.72 -6.61
CA LYS A 56 7.72 0.39 -7.19
C LYS A 56 6.81 1.56 -7.53
N ASP A 57 5.67 1.31 -8.19
CA ASP A 57 4.72 2.35 -8.58
C ASP A 57 4.15 3.06 -7.34
N MET A 58 3.73 2.31 -6.31
CA MET A 58 3.24 2.88 -5.05
C MET A 58 4.34 3.60 -4.26
N SER A 59 5.60 3.17 -4.37
CA SER A 59 6.74 3.88 -3.78
C SER A 59 7.03 5.18 -4.52
N GLN A 60 6.89 5.21 -5.85
CA GLN A 60 7.00 6.41 -6.66
C GLN A 60 5.85 7.39 -6.36
N LEU A 61 4.63 6.88 -6.16
CA LEU A 61 3.49 7.68 -5.72
C LEU A 61 3.82 8.41 -4.40
N LYS A 62 4.28 7.66 -3.38
CA LYS A 62 4.71 8.31 -2.12
C LYS A 62 5.83 9.32 -2.33
N ALA A 63 6.88 8.97 -3.06
CA ALA A 63 8.00 9.87 -3.31
C ALA A 63 7.56 11.13 -4.07
N GLY A 64 6.61 11.01 -4.99
CA GLY A 64 6.00 12.15 -5.67
C GLY A 64 5.26 13.08 -4.71
N VAL A 65 4.45 12.55 -3.80
CA VAL A 65 3.78 13.38 -2.77
C VAL A 65 4.80 14.02 -1.85
N ASP A 66 5.88 13.33 -1.43
CA ASP A 66 6.94 13.90 -0.61
C ASP A 66 7.68 15.04 -1.33
N LEU A 67 7.89 14.91 -2.64
CA LEU A 67 8.45 16.00 -3.45
C LEU A 67 7.52 17.22 -3.49
N MET A 68 6.20 16.96 -3.63
CA MET A 68 5.19 18.01 -3.58
C MET A 68 5.16 18.71 -2.21
N LEU A 69 5.30 17.98 -1.12
CA LEU A 69 5.43 18.56 0.23
C LEU A 69 6.65 19.47 0.34
N THR A 70 7.79 19.03 -0.18
CA THR A 70 9.02 19.82 -0.16
C THR A 70 8.90 21.09 -1.00
N ALA A 71 8.28 21.00 -2.18
CA ALA A 71 8.03 22.12 -3.06
C ALA A 71 7.05 23.13 -2.43
N SER A 72 6.03 22.67 -1.73
CA SER A 72 5.04 23.54 -1.07
C SER A 72 5.65 24.40 0.05
N ALA A 73 6.71 23.92 0.69
CA ALA A 73 7.43 24.68 1.71
C ALA A 73 8.16 25.90 1.14
N THR A 74 8.40 25.97 -0.17
CA THR A 74 9.13 27.04 -0.85
C THR A 74 8.23 28.06 -1.56
N GLY A 75 6.93 27.78 -1.70
CA GLY A 75 5.99 28.69 -2.38
C GLY A 75 4.52 28.25 -2.17
N ASN A 76 3.62 29.21 -2.33
CA ASN A 76 2.18 29.08 -2.05
C ASN A 76 1.37 28.64 -3.29
N GLU A 77 1.99 27.96 -4.25
CA GLU A 77 1.29 27.58 -5.49
C GLU A 77 0.62 26.22 -5.35
N SER A 78 -0.64 26.12 -5.77
CA SER A 78 -1.30 24.84 -5.96
C SER A 78 -0.71 24.16 -7.20
N PHE A 79 -0.18 22.97 -7.04
CA PHE A 79 0.36 22.16 -8.13
C PHE A 79 -0.26 20.77 -8.10
N SER A 80 -0.33 20.15 -9.25
CA SER A 80 -0.92 18.84 -9.42
C SER A 80 0.05 17.92 -10.14
N ALA A 81 0.08 16.65 -9.77
CA ALA A 81 0.88 15.63 -10.42
C ALA A 81 0.08 14.33 -10.57
N GLY A 82 0.15 13.75 -11.77
CA GLY A 82 -0.35 12.40 -12.06
C GLY A 82 0.74 11.36 -11.79
N MET A 83 0.36 10.26 -11.15
CA MET A 83 1.26 9.17 -10.80
C MET A 83 0.69 7.86 -11.34
N PRO A 84 1.40 7.20 -12.28
CA PRO A 84 0.90 5.98 -12.89
C PRO A 84 0.98 4.80 -11.92
N VAL A 85 -0.06 3.96 -11.96
CA VAL A 85 -0.14 2.70 -11.22
C VAL A 85 -0.53 1.59 -12.20
N THR A 86 0.31 0.58 -12.32
CA THR A 86 0.07 -0.56 -13.20
C THR A 86 -0.89 -1.54 -12.53
N MET A 87 -2.08 -1.72 -13.13
CA MET A 87 -3.17 -2.50 -12.53
C MET A 87 -3.21 -3.96 -12.98
N GLY A 88 -2.65 -4.26 -14.15
CA GLY A 88 -2.67 -5.61 -14.74
C GLY A 88 -1.36 -6.35 -14.63
N GLY A 89 -1.43 -7.68 -14.53
CA GLY A 89 -0.26 -8.56 -14.51
C GLY A 89 -0.65 -10.03 -14.63
N GLY A 90 0.33 -10.94 -14.58
CA GLY A 90 0.08 -12.37 -14.61
C GLY A 90 -0.11 -12.97 -16.00
N GLU A 91 0.12 -12.19 -17.07
CA GLU A 91 0.04 -12.68 -18.44
C GLU A 91 1.16 -13.68 -18.75
N VAL A 92 0.77 -14.83 -19.29
CA VAL A 92 1.69 -15.82 -19.85
C VAL A 92 1.43 -15.93 -21.33
N PRO A 93 2.33 -15.45 -22.19
CA PRO A 93 2.13 -15.49 -23.64
C PRO A 93 1.78 -16.89 -24.13
N PHE A 94 0.81 -16.99 -25.06
CA PHE A 94 0.29 -18.21 -25.70
C PHE A 94 -0.53 -19.15 -24.81
N PHE A 95 -0.41 -19.12 -23.47
CA PHE A 95 -1.06 -20.06 -22.57
C PHE A 95 -2.09 -19.41 -21.66
N ASN A 96 -1.81 -18.22 -21.16
CA ASN A 96 -2.76 -17.42 -20.37
C ASN A 96 -2.67 -15.97 -20.86
N SER A 97 -3.55 -15.59 -21.76
CA SER A 97 -3.66 -14.22 -22.29
C SER A 97 -4.53 -13.31 -21.41
N PHE A 98 -5.07 -13.83 -20.32
CA PHE A 98 -5.86 -13.03 -19.39
C PHE A 98 -4.92 -12.44 -18.34
N SER A 99 -4.87 -11.11 -18.29
CA SER A 99 -4.22 -10.36 -17.23
C SER A 99 -5.09 -10.40 -15.99
N SER A 100 -4.50 -10.66 -14.83
CA SER A 100 -5.17 -10.42 -13.56
C SER A 100 -5.49 -8.93 -13.44
N SER A 101 -6.72 -8.62 -13.02
CA SER A 101 -7.10 -7.25 -12.74
C SER A 101 -6.79 -6.91 -11.29
N SER A 102 -6.48 -5.64 -11.02
CA SER A 102 -6.38 -5.14 -9.66
C SER A 102 -7.43 -4.08 -9.40
N THR A 103 -7.63 -3.77 -8.14
CA THR A 103 -8.61 -2.76 -7.73
C THR A 103 -7.89 -1.61 -7.02
N LEU A 104 -8.13 -0.40 -7.51
CA LEU A 104 -7.67 0.83 -6.89
C LEU A 104 -8.84 1.47 -6.13
N LEU A 105 -8.61 1.80 -4.87
CA LEU A 105 -9.59 2.36 -3.96
C LEU A 105 -9.10 3.73 -3.49
N LEU A 106 -9.90 4.77 -3.70
CA LEU A 106 -9.61 6.12 -3.20
C LEU A 106 -10.59 6.46 -2.08
N ASN A 107 -10.07 6.81 -0.92
CA ASN A 107 -10.82 7.29 0.24
C ASN A 107 -11.99 6.38 0.67
N THR A 108 -11.94 5.08 0.36
CA THR A 108 -13.01 4.13 0.68
C THR A 108 -12.91 3.57 2.08
N ARG A 109 -11.74 3.66 2.70
CA ARG A 109 -11.50 3.19 4.07
C ARG A 109 -11.46 4.35 5.05
N ALA A 110 -11.95 4.10 6.25
CA ALA A 110 -11.80 5.04 7.35
C ALA A 110 -10.38 4.97 7.90
N VAL A 111 -9.64 6.07 7.77
CA VAL A 111 -8.34 6.28 8.41
C VAL A 111 -8.47 7.55 9.23
N ASN A 112 -8.26 7.45 10.55
CA ASN A 112 -8.32 8.60 11.44
C ASN A 112 -7.02 8.68 12.24
N MET A 113 -6.62 9.91 12.52
CA MET A 113 -5.59 10.19 13.51
C MET A 113 -6.19 11.12 14.58
N TYR A 114 -5.78 10.90 15.82
CA TYR A 114 -6.14 11.79 16.92
C TYR A 114 -4.86 12.14 17.66
N LEU A 115 -4.67 13.40 17.90
CA LEU A 115 -3.54 13.91 18.64
C LEU A 115 -4.10 14.67 19.84
N THR A 116 -3.81 14.16 21.02
CA THR A 116 -4.23 14.76 22.31
C THR A 116 -2.98 15.14 23.08
N THR A 117 -2.97 16.35 23.60
CA THR A 117 -1.90 16.86 24.45
C THR A 117 -2.44 17.30 25.80
N ARG A 118 -1.62 17.17 26.83
CA ARG A 118 -1.95 17.66 28.17
C ARG A 118 -0.85 18.59 28.68
N ARG A 119 -1.27 19.69 29.32
CA ARG A 119 -0.39 20.61 30.02
C ARG A 119 -1.05 20.98 31.36
N GLY A 120 -0.51 20.46 32.48
CA GLY A 120 -1.17 20.55 33.76
C GLY A 120 -2.56 19.91 33.71
N GLU A 121 -3.58 20.73 34.02
CA GLU A 121 -5.00 20.27 33.93
C GLU A 121 -5.66 20.50 32.58
N VAL A 122 -4.97 21.15 31.63
CA VAL A 122 -5.53 21.50 30.31
C VAL A 122 -5.23 20.40 29.33
N THR A 123 -6.29 19.84 28.73
CA THR A 123 -6.21 18.90 27.61
C THR A 123 -6.61 19.59 26.32
N GLN A 124 -5.85 19.41 25.26
CA GLN A 124 -6.13 19.92 23.93
C GLN A 124 -6.11 18.78 22.92
N GLU A 125 -7.10 18.75 22.03
CA GLU A 125 -7.25 17.74 20.98
C GLU A 125 -7.04 18.37 19.60
N SER A 126 -6.56 17.58 18.64
CA SER A 126 -6.37 18.00 17.23
C SER A 126 -7.68 18.31 16.49
N GLY A 127 -8.82 17.93 17.08
CA GLY A 127 -10.14 18.12 16.48
C GLY A 127 -10.34 17.38 15.16
N ASP A 128 -11.18 17.93 14.28
CA ASP A 128 -11.57 17.29 13.03
C ASP A 128 -10.49 17.36 11.92
N ARG A 129 -9.42 18.11 12.14
CA ARG A 129 -8.34 18.30 11.15
C ARG A 129 -7.61 16.99 10.84
N MET A 130 -7.50 16.08 11.81
CA MET A 130 -6.84 14.79 11.68
C MET A 130 -7.85 13.62 11.56
N LYS A 131 -9.13 13.89 11.35
CA LYS A 131 -10.14 12.87 11.03
C LYS A 131 -10.30 12.74 9.52
N ASN A 132 -10.73 11.55 9.10
CA ASN A 132 -10.93 11.23 7.67
C ASN A 132 -9.69 11.58 6.84
N MET A 133 -8.56 10.98 7.23
CA MET A 133 -7.27 11.26 6.60
C MET A 133 -7.21 10.77 5.15
N GLY A 134 -8.12 9.87 4.76
CA GLY A 134 -8.19 9.27 3.43
C GLY A 134 -7.06 8.28 3.17
N SER A 135 -7.19 7.56 2.05
CA SER A 135 -6.18 6.60 1.59
C SER A 135 -6.25 6.39 0.08
N VAL A 136 -5.12 5.96 -0.48
CA VAL A 136 -5.04 5.33 -1.80
C VAL A 136 -4.62 3.89 -1.60
N ASP A 137 -5.50 2.96 -1.93
CA ASP A 137 -5.25 1.54 -1.76
C ASP A 137 -5.25 0.83 -3.10
N PHE A 138 -4.22 0.05 -3.34
CA PHE A 138 -4.17 -0.93 -4.42
C PHE A 138 -4.40 -2.31 -3.83
N VAL A 139 -5.32 -3.07 -4.40
CA VAL A 139 -5.63 -4.46 -4.02
C VAL A 139 -5.44 -5.36 -5.22
N SER A 140 -4.55 -6.33 -5.11
CA SER A 140 -4.35 -7.32 -6.17
C SER A 140 -5.45 -8.38 -6.15
N ASN A 141 -5.81 -8.87 -7.34
CA ASN A 141 -6.66 -10.05 -7.54
C ASN A 141 -5.85 -11.11 -8.31
N ASN A 142 -4.87 -11.68 -7.64
CA ASN A 142 -4.03 -12.73 -8.20
C ASN A 142 -4.74 -14.09 -8.11
N ASP A 143 -4.54 -14.93 -9.12
CA ASP A 143 -5.12 -16.29 -9.17
C ASP A 143 -4.22 -17.32 -8.47
N HIS A 144 -2.90 -17.15 -8.55
CA HIS A 144 -1.91 -18.10 -8.07
C HIS A 144 -0.97 -17.52 -7.01
N TYR A 145 -0.58 -16.24 -7.11
CA TYR A 145 0.25 -15.56 -6.12
C TYR A 145 -0.61 -14.97 -4.99
N PRO A 146 -0.13 -14.94 -3.72
CA PRO A 146 -0.91 -14.35 -2.63
C PRO A 146 -1.33 -12.91 -2.90
N ASN A 147 -2.59 -12.60 -2.61
CA ASN A 147 -3.11 -11.25 -2.73
C ASN A 147 -2.46 -10.31 -1.72
N GLN A 148 -2.11 -9.13 -2.19
CA GLN A 148 -1.50 -8.06 -1.40
C GLN A 148 -2.31 -6.78 -1.51
N ARG A 149 -2.23 -5.97 -0.47
CA ARG A 149 -2.77 -4.61 -0.44
C ARG A 149 -1.64 -3.63 -0.17
N PHE A 150 -1.55 -2.61 -0.99
CA PHE A 150 -0.64 -1.47 -0.81
C PHE A 150 -1.47 -0.26 -0.44
N SER A 151 -1.22 0.32 0.72
CA SER A 151 -2.01 1.41 1.29
C SER A 151 -1.14 2.63 1.53
N TYR A 152 -1.39 3.70 0.79
CA TYR A 152 -0.84 5.01 1.09
C TYR A 152 -1.82 5.76 1.99
N GLU A 153 -1.44 6.01 3.24
CA GLU A 153 -2.26 6.66 4.27
C GLU A 153 -1.41 7.52 5.20
N CYS A 154 -1.90 8.71 5.57
CA CYS A 154 -1.23 9.64 6.50
C CYS A 154 0.23 9.97 6.14
N GLY A 155 0.61 9.86 4.85
CA GLY A 155 1.99 10.05 4.39
C GLY A 155 2.88 8.82 4.50
N GLY A 156 2.39 7.66 4.94
CA GLY A 156 3.07 6.37 4.96
C GLY A 156 2.59 5.44 3.85
N LEU A 157 3.42 4.47 3.47
CA LEU A 157 3.05 3.37 2.57
C LEU A 157 3.15 2.06 3.33
N ALA A 158 2.02 1.42 3.59
CA ALA A 158 1.92 0.11 4.19
C ALA A 158 1.65 -0.98 3.14
N ILE A 159 2.16 -2.19 3.39
CA ILE A 159 1.87 -3.40 2.61
C ILE A 159 1.18 -4.38 3.54
N GLY A 160 -0.03 -4.79 3.15
CA GLY A 160 -0.81 -5.81 3.83
C GLY A 160 -0.86 -7.11 3.03
N GLN A 161 -0.73 -8.23 3.72
CA GLN A 161 -0.92 -9.57 3.18
C GLN A 161 -1.57 -10.43 4.26
N ASN A 162 -2.73 -11.02 3.96
CA ASN A 162 -3.57 -11.68 4.95
C ASN A 162 -3.87 -10.69 6.11
N ASP A 163 -3.68 -11.14 7.35
CA ASP A 163 -3.93 -10.34 8.57
C ASP A 163 -2.69 -9.58 9.05
N ARG A 164 -1.65 -9.47 8.24
CA ARG A 164 -0.40 -8.79 8.61
C ARG A 164 -0.16 -7.60 7.72
N SER A 165 0.39 -6.54 8.31
CA SER A 165 0.85 -5.37 7.56
C SER A 165 2.22 -4.92 8.05
N VAL A 166 3.00 -4.31 7.13
CA VAL A 166 4.31 -3.72 7.42
C VAL A 166 4.42 -2.35 6.78
N MET A 167 5.07 -1.41 7.46
CA MET A 167 5.34 -0.10 6.91
C MET A 167 6.55 -0.18 5.97
N LYS A 168 6.29 -0.01 4.67
CA LYS A 168 7.32 -0.05 3.62
C LYS A 168 8.05 1.28 3.51
N MET A 169 7.32 2.39 3.53
CA MET A 169 7.87 3.74 3.58
C MET A 169 7.19 4.49 4.71
N VAL A 170 8.00 5.09 5.57
CA VAL A 170 7.53 5.72 6.80
C VAL A 170 6.90 7.10 6.53
N PRO A 171 5.90 7.51 7.31
CA PRO A 171 5.40 8.88 7.32
C PRO A 171 6.45 9.84 7.92
N HIS A 172 6.26 11.15 7.68
CA HIS A 172 7.14 12.18 8.23
C HIS A 172 6.81 12.46 9.72
N ILE A 173 7.15 11.49 10.57
CA ILE A 173 7.03 11.59 12.02
C ILE A 173 8.43 11.42 12.60
N SER A 174 8.82 12.34 13.48
CA SER A 174 10.08 12.24 14.19
C SER A 174 9.91 12.53 15.69
N VAL A 175 10.64 11.77 16.49
CA VAL A 175 10.73 11.95 17.94
C VAL A 175 12.20 11.90 18.31
N ARG A 176 12.67 12.89 19.05
CA ARG A 176 14.07 12.99 19.49
C ARG A 176 14.15 13.50 20.91
N SER A 177 14.93 12.82 21.73
CA SER A 177 15.37 13.35 23.01
C SER A 177 16.54 14.32 22.79
N THR A 178 16.53 15.47 23.47
CA THR A 178 17.60 16.47 23.41
C THR A 178 18.43 16.46 24.70
N VAL A 179 19.58 17.14 24.67
CA VAL A 179 20.56 17.16 25.79
C VAL A 179 19.97 17.75 27.11
N ASN A 180 18.86 18.47 27.02
CA ASN A 180 18.22 19.11 28.20
C ASN A 180 16.94 18.35 28.61
N ASP A 181 16.85 17.04 28.37
CA ASP A 181 15.67 16.19 28.60
C ASP A 181 14.39 16.67 27.94
N THR A 182 14.47 17.59 26.97
CA THR A 182 13.35 18.01 26.14
C THR A 182 13.11 17.01 25.04
N ILE A 183 11.85 16.67 24.78
CA ILE A 183 11.42 15.75 23.73
C ILE A 183 10.90 16.59 22.57
N ASP A 184 11.61 16.59 21.46
CA ASP A 184 11.14 17.23 20.23
C ASP A 184 10.32 16.21 19.40
N VAL A 185 9.05 16.53 19.17
CA VAL A 185 8.13 15.73 18.35
C VAL A 185 7.69 16.54 17.14
N THR A 186 7.88 15.98 15.96
CA THR A 186 7.39 16.58 14.71
C THR A 186 6.51 15.59 13.97
N LEU A 187 5.32 16.04 13.57
CA LEU A 187 4.38 15.31 12.73
C LEU A 187 4.02 16.16 11.50
N ASP A 188 4.44 15.71 10.33
CA ASP A 188 3.99 16.27 9.05
C ASP A 188 3.18 15.19 8.33
N VAL A 189 1.85 15.23 8.50
CA VAL A 189 0.95 14.19 8.02
C VAL A 189 0.17 14.64 6.79
N VAL A 190 -0.10 13.69 5.92
CA VAL A 190 -0.85 13.90 4.67
C VAL A 190 -2.31 13.50 4.87
N LYS A 191 -3.21 14.43 4.57
CA LYS A 191 -4.64 14.21 4.48
C LYS A 191 -5.07 14.18 3.02
N LEU A 192 -5.76 13.13 2.62
CA LEU A 192 -6.29 12.95 1.27
C LEU A 192 -7.78 13.28 1.26
N ALA A 193 -8.13 14.39 0.64
CA ALA A 193 -9.50 14.76 0.33
C ALA A 193 -9.88 14.23 -1.05
N GLY A 194 -11.16 14.24 -1.37
CA GLY A 194 -11.69 13.83 -2.67
C GLY A 194 -12.82 12.81 -2.55
N VAL A 195 -13.44 12.52 -3.67
CA VAL A 195 -14.60 11.62 -3.76
C VAL A 195 -14.13 10.18 -3.59
N GLN A 196 -14.87 9.39 -2.81
CA GLN A 196 -14.66 7.95 -2.72
C GLN A 196 -14.86 7.30 -4.10
N ARG A 197 -13.87 6.53 -4.53
CA ARG A 197 -13.91 5.81 -5.81
C ARG A 197 -13.28 4.42 -5.68
N THR A 198 -13.84 3.52 -6.47
CA THR A 198 -13.31 2.16 -6.70
C THR A 198 -13.18 1.97 -8.20
N LEU A 199 -12.00 1.57 -8.65
CA LEU A 199 -11.72 1.28 -10.05
C LEU A 199 -11.02 -0.07 -10.15
N SER A 200 -11.62 -1.02 -10.87
CA SER A 200 -10.97 -2.29 -11.23
C SER A 200 -10.53 -2.21 -12.69
N SER A 201 -9.26 -2.48 -12.93
CA SER A 201 -8.64 -2.34 -14.24
C SER A 201 -7.52 -3.36 -14.41
N ASN A 202 -7.09 -3.58 -15.63
CA ASN A 202 -5.87 -4.29 -16.01
C ASN A 202 -4.91 -3.42 -16.82
N ASN A 203 -5.17 -2.13 -16.91
CA ASN A 203 -4.36 -1.14 -17.60
C ASN A 203 -3.44 -0.39 -16.64
N VAL A 204 -2.80 0.64 -17.13
CA VAL A 204 -2.12 1.64 -16.29
C VAL A 204 -3.11 2.76 -16.02
N GLU A 205 -3.35 3.03 -14.74
CA GLU A 205 -4.24 4.09 -14.29
C GLU A 205 -3.42 5.22 -13.67
N GLU A 206 -3.89 6.46 -13.81
CA GLU A 206 -3.21 7.61 -13.19
C GLU A 206 -3.97 8.12 -11.98
N VAL A 207 -3.26 8.23 -10.85
CA VAL A 207 -3.74 8.86 -9.62
C VAL A 207 -3.21 10.29 -9.58
N TYR A 208 -4.11 11.26 -9.57
CA TYR A 208 -3.77 12.68 -9.51
C TYR A 208 -3.82 13.17 -8.08
N PHE A 209 -2.75 13.84 -7.66
CA PHE A 209 -2.68 14.56 -6.40
C PHE A 209 -2.58 16.05 -6.69
N THR A 210 -3.46 16.83 -6.09
CA THR A 210 -3.43 18.30 -6.15
C THR A 210 -3.23 18.82 -4.74
N TYR A 211 -2.15 19.56 -4.51
CA TYR A 211 -1.90 20.19 -3.22
C TYR A 211 -2.90 21.31 -2.96
N MET A 212 -3.56 21.25 -1.78
CA MET A 212 -4.61 22.19 -1.39
C MET A 212 -4.14 23.18 -0.33
N GLY A 213 -3.07 22.85 0.38
CA GLY A 213 -2.51 23.70 1.43
C GLY A 213 -2.05 22.91 2.64
N SER A 214 -1.50 23.63 3.60
CA SER A 214 -1.12 23.08 4.90
C SER A 214 -1.58 23.99 6.02
N GLY A 215 -1.73 23.42 7.20
CA GLY A 215 -2.05 24.19 8.39
C GLY A 215 -1.47 23.56 9.66
N PRO A 216 -0.86 24.37 10.52
CA PRO A 216 -0.38 23.87 11.80
C PRO A 216 -1.56 23.50 12.72
N ILE A 217 -1.41 22.40 13.43
CA ILE A 217 -2.26 22.04 14.58
C ILE A 217 -1.56 22.50 15.86
N TYR A 218 -0.25 22.24 15.90
CA TYR A 218 0.63 22.67 16.98
C TYR A 218 1.91 23.26 16.36
N ASP A 219 2.33 24.42 16.82
CA ASP A 219 3.49 25.16 16.28
C ASP A 219 4.78 24.99 17.10
N GLY A 220 4.71 24.26 18.23
CA GLY A 220 5.82 24.05 19.12
C GLY A 220 6.14 25.23 20.06
N SER A 221 5.32 26.30 20.04
CA SER A 221 5.52 27.48 20.87
C SER A 221 5.24 27.21 22.36
N VAL A 222 4.32 26.29 22.61
CA VAL A 222 3.89 25.90 23.95
C VAL A 222 4.28 24.45 24.22
N PRO A 223 5.23 24.17 25.14
CA PRO A 223 5.54 22.79 25.48
C PRO A 223 4.39 22.13 26.26
N VAL A 224 4.31 20.80 26.17
CA VAL A 224 3.25 19.98 26.77
C VAL A 224 3.87 18.89 27.67
N ASP A 225 3.12 18.41 28.64
CA ASP A 225 3.57 17.38 29.60
C ASP A 225 3.37 15.98 29.04
N GLU A 226 2.30 15.79 28.27
CA GLU A 226 1.93 14.50 27.73
C GLU A 226 1.42 14.64 26.29
N LEU A 227 1.66 13.60 25.50
CA LEU A 227 1.21 13.49 24.14
C LEU A 227 0.65 12.09 23.91
N THR A 228 -0.56 12.01 23.33
CA THR A 228 -1.16 10.77 22.88
C THR A 228 -1.47 10.88 21.38
N LEU A 229 -0.87 10.00 20.58
CA LEU A 229 -1.17 9.83 19.17
C LEU A 229 -1.92 8.52 18.99
N VAL A 230 -3.14 8.59 18.44
CA VAL A 230 -3.94 7.42 18.05
C VAL A 230 -4.05 7.38 16.54
N VAL A 231 -3.76 6.25 15.94
CA VAL A 231 -3.95 6.00 14.50
C VAL A 231 -4.95 4.86 14.35
N GLU A 232 -6.13 5.17 13.86
CA GLU A 232 -7.17 4.18 13.56
C GLU A 232 -7.08 3.79 12.09
N THR A 233 -6.73 2.53 11.83
CA THR A 233 -6.53 1.98 10.50
C THR A 233 -6.51 0.46 10.53
N GLU A 234 -6.85 -0.18 9.42
CA GLU A 234 -6.67 -1.63 9.24
C GLU A 234 -5.18 -2.03 9.18
N ASN A 235 -4.26 -1.08 8.96
CA ASN A 235 -2.82 -1.32 8.96
C ASN A 235 -2.17 -1.11 10.35
N SER A 236 -2.92 -1.30 11.43
CA SER A 236 -2.47 -1.05 12.80
C SER A 236 -1.14 -1.72 13.15
N MET A 237 -0.90 -2.95 12.69
CA MET A 237 0.37 -3.66 12.90
C MET A 237 1.57 -2.93 12.26
N ALA A 238 1.38 -2.38 11.04
CA ALA A 238 2.42 -1.60 10.37
C ALA A 238 2.76 -0.32 11.14
N TRP A 239 1.74 0.33 11.70
CA TRP A 239 1.91 1.51 12.54
C TRP A 239 2.57 1.17 13.87
N GLN A 240 2.17 0.08 14.52
CA GLN A 240 2.79 -0.38 15.76
C GLN A 240 4.29 -0.62 15.59
N ASP A 241 4.66 -1.36 14.55
CA ASP A 241 6.05 -1.70 14.26
C ASP A 241 6.87 -0.44 13.89
N HIS A 242 6.28 0.48 13.11
CA HIS A 242 6.91 1.76 12.78
C HIS A 242 7.13 2.62 14.03
N LEU A 243 6.10 2.85 14.84
CA LEU A 243 6.19 3.67 16.04
C LEU A 243 7.15 3.04 17.07
N SER A 244 7.18 1.71 17.19
CA SER A 244 8.13 1.01 18.06
C SER A 244 9.57 1.25 17.62
N ARG A 245 9.87 1.16 16.34
CA ARG A 245 11.21 1.47 15.81
C ARG A 245 11.56 2.95 15.97
N LEU A 246 10.60 3.83 15.75
CA LEU A 246 10.78 5.27 15.95
C LEU A 246 11.16 5.59 17.40
N MET A 247 10.46 5.02 18.37
CA MET A 247 10.74 5.25 19.79
C MET A 247 12.07 4.63 20.22
N GLN A 248 12.43 3.45 19.73
CA GLN A 248 13.74 2.86 19.98
C GLN A 248 14.90 3.74 19.45
N ALA A 249 14.68 4.41 18.32
CA ALA A 249 15.67 5.32 17.73
C ALA A 249 15.69 6.72 18.33
N SER A 250 14.67 7.11 19.11
CA SER A 250 14.49 8.46 19.64
C SER A 250 15.46 8.83 20.77
N GLY A 251 16.09 7.84 21.41
CA GLY A 251 16.91 8.04 22.62
C GLY A 251 16.11 8.21 23.91
N LEU A 252 14.78 8.04 23.87
CA LEU A 252 13.95 8.10 25.08
C LEU A 252 14.06 6.83 25.92
N GLU A 253 14.04 7.01 27.24
CA GLU A 253 14.00 5.91 28.20
C GLU A 253 12.70 5.10 28.07
N ALA A 254 12.77 3.78 28.28
CA ALA A 254 11.65 2.86 28.12
C ALA A 254 10.41 3.18 28.99
N GLY A 255 10.57 3.96 30.07
CA GLY A 255 9.47 4.38 30.94
C GLY A 255 8.73 5.64 30.48
N LYS A 256 9.27 6.39 29.51
CA LYS A 256 8.70 7.67 29.03
C LYS A 256 7.70 7.52 27.89
N TYR A 257 7.50 6.32 27.38
CA TYR A 257 6.51 6.06 26.33
C TYR A 257 5.85 4.70 26.48
N ILE A 258 4.63 4.61 25.95
CA ILE A 258 3.85 3.36 25.86
C ILE A 258 3.31 3.24 24.46
N ILE A 259 3.44 2.06 23.85
CA ILE A 259 2.80 1.72 22.59
C ILE A 259 1.86 0.54 22.82
N SER A 260 0.61 0.71 22.42
CA SER A 260 -0.40 -0.35 22.43
C SER A 260 -1.10 -0.41 21.09
N SER A 261 -1.53 -1.59 20.68
CA SER A 261 -2.22 -1.79 19.42
C SER A 261 -3.27 -2.88 19.54
N ASN A 262 -4.32 -2.74 18.76
CA ASN A 262 -5.30 -3.78 18.47
C ASN A 262 -5.47 -3.93 16.95
N SER A 263 -6.47 -4.68 16.50
CA SER A 263 -6.70 -4.93 15.06
C SER A 263 -7.04 -3.68 14.23
N THR A 264 -7.47 -2.59 14.88
CA THR A 264 -8.01 -1.39 14.20
C THR A 264 -7.34 -0.09 14.61
N ALA A 265 -6.51 -0.09 15.63
CA ALA A 265 -5.88 1.14 16.12
C ALA A 265 -4.52 0.87 16.75
N THR A 266 -3.63 1.86 16.64
CA THR A 266 -2.36 1.92 17.37
C THR A 266 -2.29 3.22 18.14
N VAL A 267 -1.87 3.14 19.40
CA VAL A 267 -1.73 4.25 20.32
C VAL A 267 -0.28 4.39 20.72
N LEU A 268 0.27 5.59 20.56
CA LEU A 268 1.54 6.00 21.13
C LEU A 268 1.25 7.07 22.22
N TYR A 269 1.66 6.78 23.42
CA TYR A 269 1.68 7.74 24.53
C TYR A 269 3.12 8.11 24.87
N ILE A 270 3.40 9.40 25.03
CA ILE A 270 4.69 9.94 25.48
C ILE A 270 4.42 10.82 26.69
N SER A 271 5.19 10.63 27.76
CA SER A 271 5.17 11.44 28.95
C SER A 271 6.49 12.20 29.09
N GLY A 272 6.40 13.52 29.24
CA GLY A 272 7.49 14.36 29.70
C GLY A 272 7.65 14.27 31.21
N ASP A 273 8.68 14.91 31.76
CA ASP A 273 8.82 15.09 33.19
C ASP A 273 7.92 16.25 33.68
N ALA A 274 7.67 16.34 34.98
CA ALA A 274 6.89 17.43 35.56
C ALA A 274 7.55 18.79 35.29
N GLY A 275 7.05 19.53 34.32
CA GLY A 275 7.62 20.82 33.89
C GLY A 275 7.53 21.12 32.41
N ALA A 276 6.82 20.30 31.65
CA ALA A 276 6.51 20.53 30.23
C ALA A 276 7.69 20.39 29.27
N ASP A 277 8.12 19.16 29.05
CA ASP A 277 9.35 18.89 28.29
C ASP A 277 9.14 18.48 26.84
N ILE A 278 7.88 18.33 26.38
CA ILE A 278 7.58 17.93 25.00
C ILE A 278 7.31 19.16 24.14
N ARG A 279 8.16 19.41 23.13
CA ARG A 279 7.93 20.40 22.08
C ARG A 279 7.28 19.73 20.88
N LEU A 280 6.02 20.03 20.64
CA LEU A 280 5.22 19.42 19.59
C LEU A 280 5.03 20.39 18.41
N ARG A 281 5.46 19.97 17.22
CA ARG A 281 5.07 20.58 15.94
C ARG A 281 4.24 19.57 15.17
N ALA A 282 3.03 19.92 14.80
CA ALA A 282 2.15 19.06 14.02
C ALA A 282 1.49 19.86 12.90
N ASN A 283 1.73 19.45 11.67
CA ASN A 283 1.14 20.01 10.47
C ASN A 283 0.31 18.97 9.73
N VAL A 284 -0.79 19.41 9.15
CA VAL A 284 -1.56 18.61 8.19
C VAL A 284 -1.44 19.25 6.83
N HIS A 285 -0.98 18.45 5.86
CA HIS A 285 -0.89 18.81 4.45
C HIS A 285 -2.05 18.16 3.71
N GLU A 286 -2.90 18.97 3.10
CA GLU A 286 -4.11 18.49 2.45
C GLU A 286 -3.89 18.38 0.94
N PHE A 287 -4.23 17.22 0.37
CA PHE A 287 -4.22 16.94 -1.06
C PHE A 287 -5.61 16.49 -1.50
N ASN A 288 -6.08 17.02 -2.61
CA ASN A 288 -7.19 16.42 -3.31
C ASN A 288 -6.67 15.26 -4.18
N VAL A 289 -7.27 14.07 -4.01
CA VAL A 289 -6.91 12.89 -4.81
C VAL A 289 -8.05 12.52 -5.75
N SER A 290 -7.70 12.23 -7.01
CA SER A 290 -8.67 11.84 -8.03
C SER A 290 -8.06 10.84 -9.02
N LEU A 291 -8.93 10.09 -9.71
CA LEU A 291 -8.57 9.29 -10.88
C LEU A 291 -9.00 10.03 -12.14
N ASN A 292 -8.16 9.99 -13.15
CA ASN A 292 -8.59 10.42 -14.48
C ASN A 292 -9.53 9.34 -15.02
N VAL A 293 -10.82 9.66 -15.08
CA VAL A 293 -11.79 8.84 -15.82
C VAL A 293 -11.94 9.53 -17.16
N LEU A 294 -11.27 8.98 -18.16
CA LEU A 294 -11.49 9.34 -19.57
C LEU A 294 -12.90 8.96 -20.00
#